data_a048a29e2991949250c64125c1d8f21f
#
_entry.id   a048a29e2991949250c64125c1d8f21f
#
_cell.length_a   1.000
_cell.length_b   1.000
_cell.length_c   1.000
_cell.angle_alpha   90.00
_cell.angle_beta   90.00
_cell.angle_gamma   90.00
#
_symmetry.space_group_name_H-M   'P 1'
#
loop_
_entity.id
_entity.type
_entity.pdbx_description
1 polymer ?
#
loop_
_entity_poly.entity_id
_entity_poly.type
_entity_poly.pdbx_seq_one_letter_code
_entity_poly.pdbx_strand_id
1 'polypeptide(L)'
;MILSLEDKPMVDFVVHDEGDSVGVVVVEGVKAGDKISGWIMDQDKEIQFTAASDIPIGHKLAIKPLKEGDTVIKYGVDIGKVVADIGKGEHAHVQNIKTKRW
;
A
#
# COMPACT_ATOMS: atom_id res chain seq x y z
N MET A 1 -5.18 -29.68 11.44
CA MET A 1 -5.90 -28.58 11.97
C MET A 1 -6.27 -27.60 10.88
N ILE A 2 -7.45 -27.13 10.93
CA ILE A 2 -7.82 -26.09 10.01
C ILE A 2 -7.05 -24.84 10.37
N LEU A 3 -6.43 -24.26 9.39
CA LEU A 3 -5.85 -22.95 9.57
C LEU A 3 -7.00 -22.01 9.77
N SER A 4 -7.27 -21.67 11.00
CA SER A 4 -8.31 -20.72 11.30
C SER A 4 -7.84 -19.33 10.95
N LEU A 5 -8.73 -18.39 10.98
CA LEU A 5 -8.38 -16.98 10.77
C LEU A 5 -7.38 -16.50 11.79
N GLU A 6 -7.34 -17.13 12.96
CA GLU A 6 -6.39 -16.76 14.00
C GLU A 6 -4.97 -17.17 13.69
N ASP A 7 -4.79 -18.18 12.85
CA ASP A 7 -3.47 -18.67 12.50
C ASP A 7 -2.85 -17.89 11.36
N LYS A 8 -3.62 -17.03 10.71
CA LYS A 8 -3.13 -16.16 9.65
C LYS A 8 -2.90 -14.78 10.20
N PRO A 9 -1.86 -14.09 9.74
CA PRO A 9 -1.68 -12.71 10.17
C PRO A 9 -2.91 -11.91 9.77
N MET A 10 -3.36 -11.07 10.70
CA MET A 10 -4.39 -10.10 10.39
C MET A 10 -3.70 -8.99 9.60
N VAL A 11 -4.05 -8.87 8.34
CA VAL A 11 -3.41 -7.87 7.50
C VAL A 11 -4.35 -6.71 7.23
N ASP A 12 -3.78 -5.52 7.20
CA ASP A 12 -4.53 -4.30 6.95
C ASP A 12 -4.42 -3.90 5.48
N PHE A 13 -3.36 -4.35 4.81
CA PHE A 13 -3.17 -4.07 3.39
C PHE A 13 -2.44 -5.22 2.72
N VAL A 14 -2.55 -5.29 1.40
CA VAL A 14 -1.86 -6.31 0.60
C VAL A 14 -1.01 -5.64 -0.47
N VAL A 15 0.12 -6.26 -0.75
CA VAL A 15 1.05 -5.86 -1.81
C VAL A 15 1.19 -7.07 -2.71
N HIS A 16 1.01 -6.88 -4.01
CA HIS A 16 1.04 -8.02 -4.94
C HIS A 16 2.47 -8.51 -5.17
N ASP A 17 3.36 -7.62 -5.54
CA ASP A 17 4.76 -7.94 -5.83
C ASP A 17 5.70 -7.14 -4.94
N GLU A 18 6.85 -7.72 -4.62
CA GLU A 18 7.84 -7.05 -3.78
C GLU A 18 8.30 -5.72 -4.37
N GLY A 19 8.33 -5.61 -5.69
CA GLY A 19 8.77 -4.39 -6.35
C GLY A 19 7.71 -3.32 -6.46
N ASP A 20 6.49 -3.58 -5.97
CA ASP A 20 5.41 -2.60 -6.05
C ASP A 20 5.70 -1.39 -5.16
N SER A 21 5.25 -0.23 -5.62
CA SER A 21 5.40 1.02 -4.87
C SER A 21 4.29 1.22 -3.86
N VAL A 22 3.15 0.57 -4.05
CA VAL A 22 1.94 0.77 -3.26
C VAL A 22 1.30 -0.56 -2.91
N GLY A 23 0.55 -0.55 -1.80
CA GLY A 23 -0.33 -1.64 -1.43
C GLY A 23 -1.77 -1.14 -1.42
N VAL A 24 -2.70 -2.04 -1.24
CA VAL A 24 -4.13 -1.73 -1.17
C VAL A 24 -4.65 -2.07 0.21
N VAL A 25 -5.29 -1.11 0.86
CA VAL A 25 -5.88 -1.31 2.18
C VAL A 25 -7.14 -2.16 2.04
N VAL A 26 -7.23 -3.21 2.85
CA VAL A 26 -8.31 -4.19 2.78
C VAL A 26 -9.19 -4.21 4.03
N VAL A 27 -8.96 -3.28 4.95
CA VAL A 27 -9.77 -3.14 6.17
C VAL A 27 -10.26 -1.72 6.28
N GLU A 28 -11.36 -1.53 7.01
CA GLU A 28 -11.88 -0.20 7.26
C GLU A 28 -11.19 0.42 8.47
N GLY A 29 -11.14 1.74 8.50
CA GLY A 29 -10.76 2.47 9.70
C GLY A 29 -9.27 2.67 9.92
N VAL A 30 -8.44 2.53 8.89
CA VAL A 30 -7.01 2.84 9.03
C VAL A 30 -6.85 4.34 9.23
N LYS A 31 -6.22 4.71 10.33
CA LYS A 31 -6.00 6.11 10.72
C LYS A 31 -4.52 6.41 10.82
N ALA A 32 -4.18 7.67 10.61
CA ALA A 32 -2.81 8.13 10.84
C ALA A 32 -2.37 7.75 12.26
N GLY A 33 -1.19 7.18 12.38
CA GLY A 33 -0.65 6.73 13.65
C GLY A 33 -0.91 5.27 13.98
N ASP A 34 -1.80 4.61 13.23
CA ASP A 34 -2.06 3.19 13.45
C ASP A 34 -0.87 2.35 13.01
N LYS A 35 -0.54 1.33 13.79
CA LYS A 35 0.43 0.34 13.37
C LYS A 35 -0.29 -0.67 12.50
N ILE A 36 0.15 -0.80 11.25
CA ILE A 36 -0.52 -1.64 10.27
C ILE A 36 0.40 -2.72 9.75
N SER A 37 -0.20 -3.85 9.39
CA SER A 37 0.51 -5.01 8.83
C SER A 37 0.09 -5.21 7.40
N GLY A 38 1.04 -5.56 6.56
CA GLY A 38 0.78 -5.86 5.16
C GLY A 38 1.34 -7.20 4.76
N TRP A 39 0.77 -7.75 3.71
CA TRP A 39 1.17 -9.05 3.16
C TRP A 39 1.69 -8.84 1.75
N ILE A 40 2.94 -9.22 1.51
CA ILE A 40 3.53 -9.20 0.17
C ILE A 40 3.27 -10.56 -0.44
N MET A 41 2.37 -10.62 -1.38
CA MET A 41 1.79 -11.89 -1.83
C MET A 41 2.79 -12.78 -2.55
N ASP A 42 3.61 -12.23 -3.43
CA ASP A 42 4.56 -13.04 -4.19
C ASP A 42 5.71 -13.55 -3.35
N GLN A 43 5.99 -12.93 -2.21
CA GLN A 43 7.07 -13.31 -1.31
C GLN A 43 6.57 -14.06 -0.08
N ASP A 44 5.25 -14.17 0.09
CA ASP A 44 4.66 -14.76 1.27
C ASP A 44 5.27 -14.16 2.55
N LYS A 45 5.32 -12.85 2.59
CA LYS A 45 6.07 -12.12 3.60
C LYS A 45 5.22 -11.02 4.20
N GLU A 46 5.32 -10.87 5.52
CA GLU A 46 4.63 -9.80 6.24
C GLU A 46 5.54 -8.61 6.45
N ILE A 47 4.99 -7.41 6.31
CA ILE A 47 5.68 -6.16 6.65
C ILE A 47 4.80 -5.35 7.57
N GLN A 48 5.42 -4.53 8.41
CA GLN A 48 4.70 -3.67 9.36
C GLN A 48 5.29 -2.29 9.38
N PHE A 49 4.43 -1.29 9.46
CA PHE A 49 4.86 0.09 9.68
C PHE A 49 3.67 0.91 10.17
N THR A 50 3.91 2.18 10.47
CA THR A 50 2.87 3.08 10.96
C THR A 50 2.23 3.82 9.80
N ALA A 51 0.90 3.82 9.75
CA ALA A 51 0.18 4.61 8.76
C ALA A 51 0.44 6.08 9.00
N ALA A 52 0.74 6.82 7.95
CA ALA A 52 1.01 8.26 8.05
C ALA A 52 -0.23 9.09 7.73
N SER A 53 -1.27 8.47 7.22
CA SER A 53 -2.51 9.13 6.85
C SER A 53 -3.69 8.22 7.15
N ASP A 54 -4.88 8.78 7.18
CA ASP A 54 -6.12 8.00 7.15
C ASP A 54 -6.26 7.42 5.75
N ILE A 55 -6.55 6.12 5.65
CA ILE A 55 -6.64 5.46 4.34
C ILE A 55 -7.92 4.65 4.28
N PRO A 56 -8.87 5.03 3.43
CA PRO A 56 -10.12 4.27 3.29
C PRO A 56 -9.87 2.89 2.68
N ILE A 57 -10.75 1.94 3.00
CA ILE A 57 -10.68 0.61 2.42
C ILE A 57 -10.72 0.70 0.89
N GLY A 58 -9.90 -0.10 0.24
CA GLY A 58 -9.81 -0.11 -1.23
C GLY A 58 -8.88 0.93 -1.80
N HIS A 59 -8.39 1.86 -0.99
CA HIS A 59 -7.44 2.86 -1.45
C HIS A 59 -6.01 2.37 -1.27
N LYS A 60 -5.09 3.03 -1.94
CA LYS A 60 -3.67 2.65 -1.93
C LYS A 60 -2.91 3.41 -0.88
N LEU A 61 -1.87 2.79 -0.36
CA LEU A 61 -0.89 3.48 0.48
C LEU A 61 0.51 3.22 -0.08
N ALA A 62 1.40 4.16 0.13
CA ALA A 62 2.79 4.00 -0.30
C ALA A 62 3.51 3.07 0.68
N ILE A 63 4.20 2.06 0.16
CA ILE A 63 4.99 1.13 0.98
C ILE A 63 6.45 1.55 1.07
N LYS A 64 6.80 2.61 0.38
CA LYS A 64 8.12 3.23 0.43
C LYS A 64 7.96 4.70 0.07
N PRO A 65 8.93 5.56 0.42
CA PRO A 65 8.84 6.96 0.01
C PRO A 65 8.87 7.08 -1.51
N LEU A 66 8.00 7.93 -2.04
CA LEU A 66 7.91 8.19 -3.47
C LEU A 66 8.10 9.68 -3.69
N LYS A 67 8.93 10.02 -4.67
CA LYS A 67 9.21 11.40 -5.01
C LYS A 67 8.44 11.81 -6.24
N GLU A 68 8.14 13.10 -6.33
CA GLU A 68 7.52 13.65 -7.54
C GLU A 68 8.31 13.22 -8.77
N GLY A 69 7.61 12.69 -9.76
CA GLY A 69 8.23 12.17 -10.98
C GLY A 69 8.48 10.67 -10.99
N ASP A 70 8.42 10.03 -9.81
CA ASP A 70 8.61 8.59 -9.74
C ASP A 70 7.46 7.85 -10.41
N THR A 71 7.78 6.67 -10.94
CA THR A 71 6.78 5.77 -11.50
C THR A 71 6.15 4.97 -10.37
N VAL A 72 4.83 4.86 -10.39
CA VAL A 72 4.09 4.03 -9.43
C VAL A 72 3.91 2.64 -10.01
N ILE A 73 4.39 1.63 -9.30
CA ILE A 73 4.30 0.23 -9.72
C ILE A 73 3.28 -0.48 -8.84
N LYS A 74 2.35 -1.17 -9.48
CA LYS A 74 1.36 -2.03 -8.82
C LYS A 74 1.16 -3.27 -9.67
N TYR A 75 1.19 -4.44 -9.06
CA TYR A 75 1.14 -5.72 -9.78
C TYR A 75 2.27 -5.83 -10.82
N GLY A 76 3.42 -5.22 -10.53
CA GLY A 76 4.52 -5.20 -11.48
C GLY A 76 4.27 -4.31 -12.69
N VAL A 77 3.22 -3.52 -12.69
CA VAL A 77 2.80 -2.69 -13.84
C VAL A 77 2.88 -1.22 -13.48
N ASP A 78 3.37 -0.43 -14.42
CA ASP A 78 3.39 1.03 -14.31
C ASP A 78 1.95 1.56 -14.40
N ILE A 79 1.43 2.07 -13.28
CA ILE A 79 0.06 2.59 -13.23
C ILE A 79 0.00 4.11 -13.23
N GLY A 80 1.14 4.78 -13.14
CA GLY A 80 1.10 6.23 -13.13
C GLY A 80 2.38 6.86 -12.64
N LYS A 81 2.30 8.15 -12.44
CA LYS A 81 3.42 8.99 -12.06
C LYS A 81 3.07 9.77 -10.81
N VAL A 82 4.00 9.86 -9.90
CA VAL A 82 3.84 10.64 -8.66
C VAL A 82 3.88 12.11 -9.03
N VAL A 83 2.86 12.87 -8.63
CA VAL A 83 2.79 14.31 -8.92
C VAL A 83 3.02 15.18 -7.68
N ALA A 84 3.19 14.54 -6.53
CA ALA A 84 3.59 15.20 -5.29
C ALA A 84 4.25 14.14 -4.41
N ASP A 85 5.28 14.50 -3.66
CA ASP A 85 6.00 13.55 -2.82
C ASP A 85 5.03 12.82 -1.89
N ILE A 86 5.24 11.51 -1.75
CA ILE A 86 4.44 10.65 -0.88
C ILE A 86 5.37 9.95 0.08
N GLY A 87 5.10 10.07 1.37
CA GLY A 87 5.88 9.38 2.39
C GLY A 87 5.37 7.95 2.58
N LYS A 88 6.24 7.10 3.11
CA LYS A 88 5.87 5.73 3.44
C LYS A 88 4.66 5.72 4.40
N GLY A 89 3.66 4.94 4.08
CA GLY A 89 2.44 4.87 4.88
C GLY A 89 1.41 5.94 4.57
N GLU A 90 1.69 6.85 3.63
CA GLU A 90 0.74 7.88 3.26
C GLU A 90 -0.23 7.39 2.20
N HIS A 91 -1.40 8.01 2.20
CA HIS A 91 -2.45 7.73 1.24
C HIS A 91 -1.98 8.10 -0.17
N ALA A 92 -2.01 7.13 -1.08
CA ALA A 92 -1.61 7.32 -2.47
C ALA A 92 -2.84 7.15 -3.36
N HIS A 93 -3.33 8.24 -3.91
CA HIS A 93 -4.56 8.23 -4.70
C HIS A 93 -4.49 9.32 -5.75
N VAL A 94 -5.62 9.69 -6.34
CA VAL A 94 -5.66 10.65 -7.45
C VAL A 94 -5.09 12.02 -7.10
N GLN A 95 -5.02 12.38 -5.83
CA GLN A 95 -4.48 13.67 -5.43
C GLN A 95 -2.95 13.75 -5.61
N ASN A 96 -2.26 12.61 -5.61
CA ASN A 96 -0.80 12.59 -5.70
C ASN A 96 -0.25 11.61 -6.74
N ILE A 97 -1.13 10.90 -7.44
CA ILE A 97 -0.75 10.00 -8.54
C ILE A 97 -1.59 10.35 -9.76
N LYS A 98 -0.93 10.46 -10.91
CA LYS A 98 -1.62 10.70 -12.16
C LYS A 98 -1.25 9.60 -13.15
N THR A 99 -2.23 9.10 -13.89
CA THR A 99 -1.95 8.05 -14.87
C THR A 99 -1.15 8.66 -16.02
N LYS A 100 -0.30 7.85 -16.63
CA LYS A 100 0.54 8.32 -17.74
C LYS A 100 -0.22 8.45 -19.04
N ARG A 101 -1.46 8.05 -19.05
CA ARG A 101 -2.30 8.14 -20.25
C ARG A 101 -2.92 9.51 -20.47
N TRP A 102 -2.86 10.36 -19.49
CA TRP A 102 -3.47 11.70 -19.57
C TRP A 102 -2.45 12.78 -19.61
#